data_fd3cac4f0857894ac74eb73283ba7de2
#
_entry.id   fd3cac4f0857894ac74eb73283ba7de2
#
_cell.length_a   1.000
_cell.length_b   1.000
_cell.length_c   1.000
_cell.angle_alpha   90.00
_cell.angle_beta   90.00
_cell.angle_gamma   90.00
#
_symmetry.space_group_name_H-M   'P 1'
#
loop_
_entity.id
_entity.type
_entity.pdbx_description
1 polymer ?
#
loop_
_entity_poly.entity_id
_entity_poly.type
_entity_poly.pdbx_seq_one_letter_code
_entity_poly.pdbx_strand_id
1 'polypeptide(L)'
;MIEELKGVLQEKVPSNIYGFHNYYGVRLPILRNIAKKIIKEKRYDFFNEKHYSFEELTIHAYAIGYLKEDINTCLKYLKEFIPLVDNWSVNDSLCQNMKFARKYSKEVFDFLNNMKDSNNEWEIRIIAVTFLSHYLNDEYIDKVISIIDDLKRPTYMAKMGIAWLVATIMAKYEDKAFAYLEQSSLDDWTYNKAITKMLESFRVSEKAKEKIKLMKR
;
A
#
# COMPACT_ATOMS: atom_id res chain seq x y z
N MET A 1 -12.54 23.74 -4.30
CA MET A 1 -12.07 22.63 -3.46
C MET A 1 -10.62 22.82 -3.03
N ILE A 2 -9.69 23.05 -3.95
CA ILE A 2 -8.30 23.46 -3.60
C ILE A 2 -8.32 24.79 -2.80
N GLU A 3 -9.20 25.73 -3.16
CA GLU A 3 -9.42 26.96 -2.38
C GLU A 3 -10.02 26.72 -0.98
N GLU A 4 -10.91 25.73 -0.83
CA GLU A 4 -11.40 25.30 0.49
C GLU A 4 -10.28 24.64 1.31
N LEU A 5 -9.39 23.85 0.66
CA LEU A 5 -8.18 23.33 1.29
C LEU A 5 -7.26 24.45 1.76
N LYS A 6 -6.98 25.43 0.92
CA LYS A 6 -6.15 26.61 1.26
C LYS A 6 -6.73 27.40 2.44
N GLY A 7 -8.06 27.47 2.56
CA GLY A 7 -8.74 28.12 3.70
C GLY A 7 -8.58 27.39 5.04
N VAL A 8 -8.36 26.07 5.03
CA VAL A 8 -8.14 25.24 6.24
C VAL A 8 -6.65 25.20 6.64
N LEU A 9 -5.76 25.76 5.82
CA LEU A 9 -4.33 25.54 5.80
C LEU A 9 -3.50 26.55 6.60
N GLN A 10 -4.04 27.27 7.55
CA GLN A 10 -3.29 28.32 8.26
C GLN A 10 -2.44 27.86 9.46
N GLU A 11 -2.40 26.60 9.81
CA GLU A 11 -1.45 26.09 10.79
C GLU A 11 -0.20 25.54 10.08
N LYS A 12 0.90 26.31 10.13
CA LYS A 12 2.22 25.91 9.63
C LYS A 12 2.74 24.71 10.40
N VAL A 13 2.71 23.53 9.77
CA VAL A 13 3.55 22.42 10.21
C VAL A 13 4.91 22.53 9.50
N PRO A 14 6.05 22.33 10.20
CA PRO A 14 7.38 22.46 9.58
C PRO A 14 7.50 21.56 8.35
N SER A 15 7.98 22.13 7.24
CA SER A 15 8.10 21.51 5.91
C SER A 15 9.07 20.31 5.80
N ASN A 16 9.69 19.88 6.90
CA ASN A 16 10.79 18.90 6.93
C ASN A 16 10.36 17.51 7.43
N ILE A 17 9.08 17.29 7.73
CA ILE A 17 8.61 16.00 8.20
C ILE A 17 8.40 15.10 6.97
N TYR A 18 9.28 14.10 6.81
CA TYR A 18 9.19 13.00 5.82
C TYR A 18 9.62 13.28 4.37
N GLY A 19 10.34 14.38 4.07
CA GLY A 19 10.80 14.62 2.69
C GLY A 19 9.71 14.96 1.67
N PHE A 20 8.53 15.35 2.12
CA PHE A 20 7.43 15.76 1.24
C PHE A 20 7.65 17.18 0.71
N HIS A 21 7.64 17.31 -0.58
CA HIS A 21 7.57 18.61 -1.26
C HIS A 21 6.12 19.11 -1.27
N ASN A 22 5.92 20.39 -1.07
CA ASN A 22 4.59 21.04 -1.09
C ASN A 22 3.59 20.39 -0.10
N TYR A 23 3.84 20.59 1.18
CA TYR A 23 3.03 20.06 2.27
C TYR A 23 2.28 21.19 2.97
N TYR A 24 0.97 21.04 3.14
CA TYR A 24 0.11 22.04 3.77
C TYR A 24 -0.14 21.80 5.27
N GLY A 25 0.04 20.60 5.76
CA GLY A 25 -0.14 20.24 7.17
C GLY A 25 -1.57 19.84 7.55
N VAL A 26 -2.40 19.45 6.59
CA VAL A 26 -3.79 19.05 6.87
C VAL A 26 -3.83 17.61 7.38
N ARG A 27 -4.56 17.39 8.48
CA ARG A 27 -4.70 16.06 9.09
C ARG A 27 -5.45 15.08 8.18
N LEU A 28 -4.98 13.84 8.10
CA LEU A 28 -5.55 12.76 7.26
C LEU A 28 -7.08 12.57 7.41
N PRO A 29 -7.71 12.69 8.59
CA PRO A 29 -9.18 12.59 8.70
C PRO A 29 -9.94 13.63 7.86
N ILE A 30 -9.40 14.85 7.74
CA ILE A 30 -9.99 15.93 6.92
C ILE A 30 -9.89 15.55 5.44
N LEU A 31 -8.69 15.09 4.99
CA LEU A 31 -8.47 14.66 3.62
C LEU A 31 -9.40 13.50 3.22
N ARG A 32 -9.61 12.54 4.14
CA ARG A 32 -10.57 11.44 3.94
C ARG A 32 -12.01 11.95 3.75
N ASN A 33 -12.42 12.96 4.51
CA ASN A 33 -13.77 13.51 4.39
C ASN A 33 -13.96 14.23 3.05
N ILE A 34 -12.94 14.96 2.57
CA ILE A 34 -12.95 15.61 1.26
C ILE A 34 -13.06 14.54 0.16
N ALA A 35 -12.24 13.48 0.19
CA ALA A 35 -12.31 12.39 -0.76
C ALA A 35 -13.69 11.72 -0.80
N LYS A 36 -14.30 11.47 0.37
CA LYS A 36 -15.67 10.93 0.45
C LYS A 36 -16.71 11.87 -0.18
N LYS A 37 -16.55 13.18 0.00
CA LYS A 37 -17.43 14.19 -0.61
C LYS A 37 -17.32 14.16 -2.13
N ILE A 38 -16.09 14.13 -2.69
CA ILE A 38 -15.83 14.00 -4.13
C ILE A 38 -16.58 12.80 -4.72
N ILE A 39 -16.45 11.63 -4.10
CA ILE A 39 -17.09 10.41 -4.59
C ILE A 39 -18.61 10.46 -4.43
N LYS A 40 -19.12 10.98 -3.32
CA LYS A 40 -20.57 11.15 -3.09
C LYS A 40 -21.21 12.06 -4.11
N GLU A 41 -20.54 13.15 -4.47
CA GLU A 41 -21.00 14.17 -5.43
C GLU A 41 -20.66 13.82 -6.88
N LYS A 42 -19.97 12.68 -7.12
CA LYS A 42 -19.50 12.22 -8.45
C LYS A 42 -18.65 13.26 -9.20
N ARG A 43 -17.85 14.01 -8.47
CA ARG A 43 -16.95 15.03 -9.01
C ARG A 43 -15.68 14.41 -9.59
N TYR A 44 -15.82 13.60 -10.63
CA TYR A 44 -14.71 12.85 -11.23
C TYR A 44 -13.81 13.70 -12.12
N ASP A 45 -14.20 14.93 -12.44
CA ASP A 45 -13.34 16.00 -12.98
C ASP A 45 -12.08 16.21 -12.13
N PHE A 46 -12.17 16.01 -10.81
CA PHE A 46 -11.06 16.06 -9.89
C PHE A 46 -9.89 15.13 -10.28
N PHE A 47 -10.17 13.96 -10.84
CA PHE A 47 -9.12 13.02 -11.26
C PHE A 47 -8.29 13.51 -12.44
N ASN A 48 -8.79 14.49 -13.20
CA ASN A 48 -8.09 15.10 -14.32
C ASN A 48 -7.32 16.36 -13.93
N GLU A 49 -7.47 16.85 -12.68
CA GLU A 49 -6.75 18.02 -12.19
C GLU A 49 -5.28 17.67 -11.91
N LYS A 50 -4.38 18.64 -12.07
CA LYS A 50 -2.98 18.47 -11.65
C LYS A 50 -2.87 18.64 -10.15
N HIS A 51 -2.30 17.66 -9.47
CA HIS A 51 -2.07 17.64 -8.05
C HIS A 51 -0.59 17.84 -7.75
N TYR A 52 -0.24 18.84 -6.94
CA TYR A 52 1.14 19.23 -6.66
C TYR A 52 1.53 19.11 -5.19
N SER A 53 0.57 18.90 -4.30
CA SER A 53 0.83 18.77 -2.87
C SER A 53 0.59 17.34 -2.39
N PHE A 54 1.23 17.01 -1.26
CA PHE A 54 1.02 15.76 -0.56
C PHE A 54 -0.46 15.52 -0.25
N GLU A 55 -1.17 16.57 0.20
CA GLU A 55 -2.58 16.49 0.56
C GLU A 55 -3.46 16.23 -0.65
N GLU A 56 -3.20 16.89 -1.78
CA GLU A 56 -3.95 16.69 -3.01
C GLU A 56 -3.77 15.25 -3.52
N LEU A 57 -2.53 14.75 -3.56
CA LEU A 57 -2.25 13.35 -3.92
C LEU A 57 -2.90 12.38 -2.93
N THR A 58 -2.90 12.69 -1.63
CA THR A 58 -3.55 11.86 -0.61
C THR A 58 -5.07 11.83 -0.78
N ILE A 59 -5.71 12.96 -1.09
CA ILE A 59 -7.15 13.03 -1.41
C ILE A 59 -7.44 12.18 -2.65
N HIS A 60 -6.62 12.30 -3.69
CA HIS A 60 -6.76 11.53 -4.92
C HIS A 60 -6.67 10.02 -4.64
N ALA A 61 -5.68 9.59 -3.87
CA ALA A 61 -5.51 8.21 -3.42
C ALA A 61 -6.75 7.68 -2.67
N TYR A 62 -7.26 8.46 -1.70
CA TYR A 62 -8.47 8.11 -0.97
C TYR A 62 -9.71 8.07 -1.87
N ALA A 63 -9.86 9.03 -2.79
CA ALA A 63 -11.00 9.09 -3.69
C ALA A 63 -11.04 7.85 -4.60
N ILE A 64 -9.90 7.44 -5.19
CA ILE A 64 -9.81 6.17 -5.94
C ILE A 64 -10.19 4.99 -5.04
N GLY A 65 -9.64 4.92 -3.83
CA GLY A 65 -9.93 3.83 -2.90
C GLY A 65 -11.42 3.73 -2.52
N TYR A 66 -12.18 4.82 -2.60
CA TYR A 66 -13.61 4.88 -2.29
C TYR A 66 -14.53 4.73 -3.50
N LEU A 67 -14.00 4.56 -4.72
CA LEU A 67 -14.81 4.34 -5.92
C LEU A 67 -15.78 3.16 -5.72
N LYS A 68 -17.00 3.34 -6.25
CA LYS A 68 -18.07 2.33 -6.24
C LYS A 68 -18.53 1.97 -7.66
N GLU A 69 -17.74 2.38 -8.64
CA GLU A 69 -18.00 2.18 -10.06
C GLU A 69 -17.73 0.72 -10.50
N ASP A 70 -17.94 0.41 -11.76
CA ASP A 70 -17.53 -0.86 -12.34
C ASP A 70 -16.01 -1.01 -12.31
N ILE A 71 -15.54 -2.25 -12.48
CA ILE A 71 -14.12 -2.57 -12.35
C ILE A 71 -13.26 -1.86 -13.40
N ASN A 72 -13.74 -1.71 -14.63
CA ASN A 72 -12.95 -1.07 -15.69
C ASN A 72 -12.72 0.40 -15.37
N THR A 73 -13.74 1.08 -14.87
CA THR A 73 -13.64 2.47 -14.39
C THR A 73 -12.68 2.59 -13.21
N CYS A 74 -12.77 1.68 -12.22
CA CYS A 74 -11.88 1.67 -11.07
C CYS A 74 -10.41 1.45 -11.48
N LEU A 75 -10.15 0.47 -12.35
CA LEU A 75 -8.80 0.17 -12.83
C LEU A 75 -8.25 1.26 -13.74
N LYS A 76 -9.09 1.96 -14.52
CA LYS A 76 -8.68 3.11 -15.31
C LYS A 76 -8.08 4.19 -14.40
N TYR A 77 -8.83 4.67 -13.40
CA TYR A 77 -8.35 5.70 -12.49
C TYR A 77 -7.14 5.24 -11.66
N LEU A 78 -7.11 3.98 -11.24
CA LEU A 78 -5.95 3.40 -10.56
C LEU A 78 -4.71 3.48 -11.44
N LYS A 79 -4.81 3.02 -12.69
CA LYS A 79 -3.69 3.02 -13.66
C LYS A 79 -3.18 4.43 -13.95
N GLU A 80 -4.07 5.40 -14.09
CA GLU A 80 -3.72 6.81 -14.33
C GLU A 80 -3.05 7.45 -13.12
N PHE A 81 -3.38 7.01 -11.90
CA PHE A 81 -2.82 7.54 -10.67
C PHE A 81 -1.46 6.95 -10.28
N ILE A 82 -1.21 5.66 -10.55
CA ILE A 82 0.03 4.97 -10.14
C ILE A 82 1.30 5.78 -10.47
N PRO A 83 1.46 6.38 -11.68
CA PRO A 83 2.64 7.16 -12.01
C PRO A 83 2.83 8.45 -11.18
N LEU A 84 1.79 8.90 -10.48
CA LEU A 84 1.83 10.10 -9.63
C LEU A 84 2.29 9.80 -8.21
N VAL A 85 2.40 8.51 -7.84
CA VAL A 85 2.81 8.10 -6.50
C VAL A 85 4.31 8.33 -6.33
N ASP A 86 4.68 9.18 -5.39
CA ASP A 86 6.05 9.59 -5.12
C ASP A 86 6.50 9.35 -3.67
N ASN A 87 5.59 8.86 -2.81
CA ASN A 87 5.88 8.61 -1.40
C ASN A 87 5.04 7.47 -0.82
N TRP A 88 5.55 6.87 0.27
CA TRP A 88 4.92 5.74 0.93
C TRP A 88 3.56 6.05 1.56
N SER A 89 3.33 7.26 2.04
CA SER A 89 2.09 7.63 2.72
C SER A 89 0.91 7.71 1.75
N VAL A 90 1.12 8.27 0.57
CA VAL A 90 0.14 8.29 -0.54
C VAL A 90 -0.11 6.87 -1.03
N ASN A 91 0.97 6.09 -1.28
CA ASN A 91 0.89 4.69 -1.69
C ASN A 91 0.03 3.86 -0.73
N ASP A 92 0.36 3.88 0.54
CA ASP A 92 -0.31 3.06 1.56
C ASP A 92 -1.75 3.54 1.81
N SER A 93 -1.99 4.86 1.70
CA SER A 93 -3.34 5.42 1.77
C SER A 93 -4.24 4.93 0.65
N LEU A 94 -3.73 4.83 -0.59
CA LEU A 94 -4.43 4.20 -1.70
C LEU A 94 -4.75 2.74 -1.38
N CYS A 95 -3.71 1.94 -1.14
CA CYS A 95 -3.82 0.49 -1.03
C CYS A 95 -4.77 0.06 0.10
N GLN A 96 -4.65 0.65 1.29
CA GLN A 96 -5.48 0.29 2.44
C GLN A 96 -6.95 0.67 2.27
N ASN A 97 -7.25 1.66 1.43
CA ASN A 97 -8.61 2.14 1.21
C ASN A 97 -9.26 1.61 -0.09
N MET A 98 -8.59 0.77 -0.85
CA MET A 98 -9.05 0.20 -2.12
C MET A 98 -10.18 -0.82 -1.91
N LYS A 99 -11.39 -0.32 -1.59
CA LYS A 99 -12.54 -1.18 -1.23
C LYS A 99 -13.01 -2.05 -2.37
N PHE A 100 -12.89 -1.59 -3.61
CA PHE A 100 -13.25 -2.38 -4.79
C PHE A 100 -12.36 -3.61 -4.97
N ALA A 101 -11.16 -3.65 -4.38
CA ALA A 101 -10.31 -4.85 -4.37
C ALA A 101 -10.96 -6.06 -3.68
N ARG A 102 -11.92 -5.82 -2.76
CA ARG A 102 -12.69 -6.91 -2.14
C ARG A 102 -13.89 -7.35 -2.97
N LYS A 103 -14.47 -6.42 -3.73
CA LYS A 103 -15.63 -6.69 -4.59
C LYS A 103 -15.23 -7.38 -5.90
N TYR A 104 -14.10 -6.97 -6.44
CA TYR A 104 -13.55 -7.43 -7.72
C TYR A 104 -12.17 -8.06 -7.47
N SER A 105 -12.14 -9.01 -6.53
CA SER A 105 -10.85 -9.53 -6.00
C SER A 105 -9.99 -10.18 -7.08
N LYS A 106 -10.59 -10.91 -8.02
CA LYS A 106 -9.85 -11.57 -9.10
C LYS A 106 -9.24 -10.54 -10.07
N GLU A 107 -10.05 -9.61 -10.56
CA GLU A 107 -9.63 -8.63 -11.56
C GLU A 107 -8.53 -7.71 -11.02
N VAL A 108 -8.65 -7.29 -9.75
CA VAL A 108 -7.61 -6.48 -9.10
C VAL A 108 -6.36 -7.29 -8.82
N PHE A 109 -6.49 -8.56 -8.42
CA PHE A 109 -5.32 -9.45 -8.23
C PHE A 109 -4.56 -9.63 -9.53
N ASP A 110 -5.25 -9.93 -10.63
CA ASP A 110 -4.66 -10.12 -11.95
C ASP A 110 -3.98 -8.82 -12.45
N PHE A 111 -4.63 -7.67 -12.25
CA PHE A 111 -4.04 -6.35 -12.56
C PHE A 111 -2.73 -6.12 -11.81
N LEU A 112 -2.71 -6.37 -10.49
CA LEU A 112 -1.52 -6.21 -9.66
C LEU A 112 -0.41 -7.19 -10.05
N ASN A 113 -0.75 -8.45 -10.30
CA ASN A 113 0.23 -9.47 -10.69
C ASN A 113 0.92 -9.15 -12.02
N ASN A 114 0.24 -8.46 -12.96
CA ASN A 114 0.85 -8.02 -14.21
C ASN A 114 1.95 -6.95 -14.02
N MET A 115 2.04 -6.31 -12.85
CA MET A 115 3.07 -5.32 -12.52
C MET A 115 4.25 -5.91 -11.73
N LYS A 116 4.27 -7.21 -11.43
CA LYS A 116 5.27 -7.84 -10.54
C LYS A 116 6.73 -7.65 -11.00
N ASP A 117 6.92 -7.50 -12.32
CA ASP A 117 8.24 -7.33 -12.94
C ASP A 117 8.65 -5.85 -13.10
N SER A 118 7.90 -4.92 -12.52
CA SER A 118 8.18 -3.49 -12.64
C SER A 118 9.49 -3.08 -11.96
N ASN A 119 10.18 -2.12 -12.58
CA ASN A 119 11.31 -1.43 -11.97
C ASN A 119 10.89 -0.19 -11.16
N ASN A 120 9.61 0.17 -11.18
CA ASN A 120 9.07 1.24 -10.34
C ASN A 120 8.81 0.71 -8.92
N GLU A 121 9.47 1.29 -7.94
CA GLU A 121 9.35 0.85 -6.53
C GLU A 121 7.95 1.02 -5.96
N TRP A 122 7.23 2.05 -6.43
CA TRP A 122 5.87 2.31 -5.95
C TRP A 122 4.88 1.29 -6.49
N GLU A 123 5.04 0.82 -7.73
CA GLU A 123 4.22 -0.27 -8.27
C GLU A 123 4.40 -1.55 -7.47
N ILE A 124 5.63 -1.93 -7.16
CA ILE A 124 5.91 -3.11 -6.32
C ILE A 124 5.34 -2.91 -4.90
N ARG A 125 5.49 -1.71 -4.33
CA ARG A 125 4.91 -1.41 -3.03
C ARG A 125 3.38 -1.45 -3.05
N ILE A 126 2.73 -0.96 -4.11
CA ILE A 126 1.27 -1.07 -4.30
C ILE A 126 0.83 -2.54 -4.25
N ILE A 127 1.53 -3.43 -4.95
CA ILE A 127 1.23 -4.87 -4.93
C ILE A 127 1.31 -5.39 -3.49
N ALA A 128 2.45 -5.21 -2.83
CA ALA A 128 2.70 -5.73 -1.49
C ALA A 128 1.69 -5.19 -0.46
N VAL A 129 1.43 -3.87 -0.45
CA VAL A 129 0.53 -3.24 0.52
C VAL A 129 -0.95 -3.54 0.22
N THR A 130 -1.32 -3.70 -1.05
CA THR A 130 -2.67 -4.14 -1.39
C THR A 130 -2.90 -5.60 -0.97
N PHE A 131 -1.92 -6.48 -1.20
CA PHE A 131 -2.02 -7.88 -0.78
C PHE A 131 -2.14 -8.01 0.74
N LEU A 132 -1.31 -7.34 1.52
CA LEU A 132 -1.43 -7.40 2.99
C LEU A 132 -2.74 -6.83 3.52
N SER A 133 -3.37 -5.90 2.78
CA SER A 133 -4.59 -5.22 3.21
C SER A 133 -5.88 -5.97 2.83
N HIS A 134 -5.88 -6.70 1.70
CA HIS A 134 -7.10 -7.25 1.12
C HIS A 134 -7.05 -8.73 0.76
N TYR A 135 -5.85 -9.33 0.57
CA TYR A 135 -5.69 -10.68 0.01
C TYR A 135 -5.15 -11.72 1.01
N LEU A 136 -4.91 -11.35 2.27
CA LEU A 136 -4.55 -12.32 3.30
C LEU A 136 -5.81 -12.97 3.87
N ASN A 137 -6.41 -13.84 3.08
CA ASN A 137 -7.58 -14.69 3.38
C ASN A 137 -7.36 -16.07 2.74
N ASP A 138 -8.20 -17.05 3.08
CA ASP A 138 -7.99 -18.46 2.72
C ASP A 138 -8.03 -18.69 1.20
N GLU A 139 -8.76 -17.87 0.43
CA GLU A 139 -8.86 -17.97 -1.01
C GLU A 139 -7.57 -17.54 -1.73
N TYR A 140 -6.84 -16.55 -1.17
CA TYR A 140 -5.72 -15.91 -1.86
C TYR A 140 -4.36 -16.12 -1.21
N ILE A 141 -4.31 -16.57 0.06
CA ILE A 141 -3.02 -16.63 0.79
C ILE A 141 -1.95 -17.44 0.06
N ASP A 142 -2.30 -18.59 -0.51
CA ASP A 142 -1.34 -19.44 -1.22
C ASP A 142 -0.87 -18.79 -2.54
N LYS A 143 -1.79 -18.12 -3.25
CA LYS A 143 -1.45 -17.34 -4.44
C LYS A 143 -0.54 -16.16 -4.11
N VAL A 144 -0.80 -15.46 -3.00
CA VAL A 144 0.06 -14.36 -2.54
C VAL A 144 1.46 -14.88 -2.22
N ILE A 145 1.57 -15.97 -1.46
CA ILE A 145 2.87 -16.56 -1.09
C ILE A 145 3.65 -16.99 -2.33
N SER A 146 3.00 -17.62 -3.31
CA SER A 146 3.67 -18.14 -4.51
C SER A 146 4.31 -17.08 -5.40
N ILE A 147 3.93 -15.81 -5.26
CA ILE A 147 4.45 -14.72 -6.10
C ILE A 147 5.38 -13.75 -5.35
N ILE A 148 5.56 -13.91 -4.03
CA ILE A 148 6.39 -12.96 -3.26
C ILE A 148 7.83 -12.94 -3.77
N ASP A 149 8.39 -14.11 -4.06
CA ASP A 149 9.77 -14.23 -4.52
C ASP A 149 9.97 -13.71 -5.95
N ASP A 150 8.91 -13.68 -6.75
CA ASP A 150 8.88 -13.12 -8.10
C ASP A 150 8.82 -11.58 -8.12
N LEU A 151 8.37 -10.94 -7.03
CA LEU A 151 8.29 -9.48 -6.98
C LEU A 151 9.67 -8.85 -7.12
N LYS A 152 9.85 -7.95 -8.08
CA LYS A 152 11.09 -7.18 -8.19
C LYS A 152 11.34 -6.33 -6.94
N ARG A 153 12.60 -6.14 -6.64
CA ARG A 153 13.07 -5.44 -5.44
C ARG A 153 14.06 -4.32 -5.80
N PRO A 154 13.63 -3.34 -6.65
CA PRO A 154 14.56 -2.35 -7.21
C PRO A 154 15.17 -1.45 -6.15
N THR A 155 14.42 -1.08 -5.12
CA THR A 155 14.84 -0.09 -4.13
C THR A 155 14.30 -0.39 -2.73
N TYR A 156 14.65 0.49 -1.79
CA TYR A 156 14.27 0.41 -0.38
C TYR A 156 12.75 0.34 -0.16
N MET A 157 11.95 1.16 -0.87
CA MET A 157 10.50 1.23 -0.62
C MET A 157 9.76 -0.02 -1.09
N ALA A 158 10.18 -0.62 -2.20
CA ALA A 158 9.69 -1.90 -2.67
C ALA A 158 10.01 -3.01 -1.66
N LYS A 159 11.28 -3.12 -1.25
CA LYS A 159 11.75 -4.11 -0.26
C LYS A 159 11.02 -3.98 1.08
N MET A 160 10.80 -2.75 1.55
CA MET A 160 10.05 -2.48 2.79
C MET A 160 8.59 -2.93 2.69
N GLY A 161 7.94 -2.75 1.55
CA GLY A 161 6.57 -3.21 1.29
C GLY A 161 6.48 -4.74 1.37
N ILE A 162 7.41 -5.43 0.69
CA ILE A 162 7.50 -6.90 0.69
C ILE A 162 7.79 -7.43 2.10
N ALA A 163 8.75 -6.85 2.81
CA ALA A 163 9.05 -7.23 4.19
C ALA A 163 7.84 -7.06 5.12
N TRP A 164 7.03 -6.03 4.91
CA TRP A 164 5.80 -5.83 5.68
C TRP A 164 4.72 -6.87 5.32
N LEU A 165 4.58 -7.22 4.04
CA LEU A 165 3.67 -8.28 3.60
C LEU A 165 4.02 -9.60 4.27
N VAL A 166 5.28 -10.03 4.21
CA VAL A 166 5.75 -11.30 4.82
C VAL A 166 5.53 -11.29 6.34
N ALA A 167 5.84 -10.18 7.02
CA ALA A 167 5.59 -10.05 8.46
C ALA A 167 4.09 -10.09 8.81
N THR A 168 3.22 -9.60 7.91
CA THR A 168 1.77 -9.65 8.13
C THR A 168 1.22 -11.07 7.89
N ILE A 169 1.81 -11.82 6.95
CA ILE A 169 1.49 -13.25 6.76
C ILE A 169 1.83 -14.02 8.04
N MET A 170 3.01 -13.82 8.64
CA MET A 170 3.38 -14.45 9.92
C MET A 170 2.35 -14.20 11.01
N ALA A 171 1.84 -12.99 11.11
CA ALA A 171 0.85 -12.62 12.14
C ALA A 171 -0.54 -13.23 11.91
N LYS A 172 -0.86 -13.73 10.71
CA LYS A 172 -2.17 -14.27 10.35
C LYS A 172 -2.16 -15.77 10.04
N TYR A 173 -1.07 -16.26 9.44
CA TYR A 173 -0.90 -17.61 8.91
C TYR A 173 0.50 -18.12 9.29
N GLU A 174 0.73 -18.33 10.61
CA GLU A 174 2.04 -18.66 11.18
C GLU A 174 2.70 -19.84 10.47
N ASP A 175 2.00 -20.96 10.31
CA ASP A 175 2.55 -22.18 9.70
C ASP A 175 2.95 -21.97 8.23
N LYS A 176 2.10 -21.26 7.46
CA LYS A 176 2.40 -20.94 6.06
C LYS A 176 3.59 -19.99 5.93
N ALA A 177 3.71 -19.04 6.86
CA ALA A 177 4.84 -18.12 6.90
C ALA A 177 6.15 -18.82 7.23
N PHE A 178 6.17 -19.76 8.16
CA PHE A 178 7.36 -20.58 8.44
C PHE A 178 7.76 -21.41 7.23
N ALA A 179 6.81 -22.12 6.61
CA ALA A 179 7.08 -22.92 5.41
C ALA A 179 7.66 -22.06 4.26
N TYR A 180 7.14 -20.83 4.09
CA TYR A 180 7.68 -19.88 3.12
C TYR A 180 9.10 -19.43 3.47
N LEU A 181 9.37 -19.05 4.73
CA LEU A 181 10.68 -18.55 5.16
C LEU A 181 11.80 -19.59 5.00
N GLU A 182 11.51 -20.87 5.17
CA GLU A 182 12.47 -21.97 5.01
C GLU A 182 12.97 -22.12 3.57
N GLN A 183 12.18 -21.73 2.57
CA GLN A 183 12.49 -21.90 1.15
C GLN A 183 12.58 -20.58 0.37
N SER A 184 12.41 -19.43 1.03
CA SER A 184 12.35 -18.11 0.41
C SER A 184 13.65 -17.74 -0.30
N SER A 185 13.54 -17.23 -1.53
CA SER A 185 14.65 -16.68 -2.33
C SER A 185 14.78 -15.16 -2.22
N LEU A 186 14.15 -14.53 -1.23
CA LEU A 186 14.35 -13.11 -0.95
C LEU A 186 15.83 -12.80 -0.69
N ASP A 187 16.27 -11.63 -1.16
CA ASP A 187 17.61 -11.12 -0.78
C ASP A 187 17.70 -10.95 0.75
N ASP A 188 18.92 -11.08 1.29
CA ASP A 188 19.16 -11.09 2.74
C ASP A 188 18.64 -9.84 3.44
N TRP A 189 18.71 -8.67 2.77
CA TRP A 189 18.20 -7.44 3.35
C TRP A 189 16.68 -7.49 3.53
N THR A 190 15.93 -7.87 2.48
CA THR A 190 14.46 -7.96 2.51
C THR A 190 14.01 -9.03 3.49
N TYR A 191 14.66 -10.19 3.48
CA TYR A 191 14.41 -11.30 4.41
C TYR A 191 14.62 -10.87 5.87
N ASN A 192 15.81 -10.35 6.20
CA ASN A 192 16.12 -9.91 7.57
C ASN A 192 15.24 -8.74 8.03
N LYS A 193 14.80 -7.89 7.12
CA LYS A 193 13.84 -6.83 7.43
C LYS A 193 12.46 -7.38 7.75
N ALA A 194 12.01 -8.42 7.05
CA ALA A 194 10.78 -9.13 7.40
C ALA A 194 10.88 -9.77 8.79
N ILE A 195 11.98 -10.47 9.08
CA ILE A 195 12.28 -11.02 10.42
C ILE A 195 12.20 -9.92 11.50
N THR A 196 12.84 -8.77 11.27
CA THR A 196 12.81 -7.65 12.23
C THR A 196 11.36 -7.18 12.49
N LYS A 197 10.56 -6.99 11.42
CA LYS A 197 9.15 -6.59 11.56
C LYS A 197 8.29 -7.63 12.27
N MET A 198 8.56 -8.90 12.11
CA MET A 198 7.90 -9.98 12.85
C MET A 198 8.20 -9.91 14.35
N LEU A 199 9.47 -9.70 14.69
CA LEU A 199 9.91 -9.58 16.08
C LEU A 199 9.33 -8.34 16.78
N GLU A 200 9.15 -7.24 16.07
CA GLU A 200 8.53 -5.99 16.55
C GLU A 200 7.00 -6.10 16.68
N SER A 201 6.37 -7.09 16.06
CA SER A 201 4.91 -7.20 15.99
C SER A 201 4.32 -7.77 17.27
N PHE A 202 3.37 -7.07 17.89
CA PHE A 202 2.57 -7.57 19.01
C PHE A 202 1.58 -8.70 18.60
N ARG A 203 1.38 -8.92 17.30
CA ARG A 203 0.47 -9.96 16.78
C ARG A 203 1.17 -11.30 16.52
N VAL A 204 2.48 -11.36 16.62
CA VAL A 204 3.28 -12.58 16.51
C VAL A 204 3.51 -13.14 17.90
N SER A 205 3.26 -14.43 18.09
CA SER A 205 3.41 -15.10 19.38
C SER A 205 4.87 -15.09 19.86
N GLU A 206 5.11 -15.05 21.17
CA GLU A 206 6.48 -15.12 21.71
C GLU A 206 7.17 -16.42 21.32
N LYS A 207 6.44 -17.55 21.26
CA LYS A 207 6.96 -18.84 20.79
C LYS A 207 7.44 -18.76 19.34
N ALA A 208 6.68 -18.10 18.48
CA ALA A 208 7.08 -17.85 17.09
C ALA A 208 8.32 -16.96 17.02
N LYS A 209 8.38 -15.88 17.83
CA LYS A 209 9.53 -14.97 17.86
C LYS A 209 10.83 -15.67 18.25
N GLU A 210 10.80 -16.63 19.17
CA GLU A 210 11.99 -17.42 19.53
C GLU A 210 12.54 -18.19 18.32
N LYS A 211 11.67 -18.84 17.54
CA LYS A 211 12.08 -19.54 16.32
C LYS A 211 12.59 -18.56 15.27
N ILE A 212 11.88 -17.45 15.03
CA ILE A 212 12.20 -16.43 14.03
C ILE A 212 13.57 -15.81 14.29
N LYS A 213 13.98 -15.61 15.56
CA LYS A 213 15.32 -15.10 15.90
C LYS A 213 16.45 -15.94 15.33
N LEU A 214 16.25 -17.26 15.23
CA LEU A 214 17.25 -18.22 14.74
C LEU A 214 17.29 -18.28 13.20
N MET A 215 16.34 -17.66 12.50
CA MET A 215 16.23 -17.72 11.04
C MET A 215 16.89 -16.53 10.34
N LYS A 216 17.52 -15.59 11.04
CA LYS A 216 18.25 -14.49 10.42
C LYS A 216 19.39 -15.01 9.54
N ARG A 217 19.53 -14.40 8.37
CA ARG A 217 20.64 -14.64 7.41
C ARG A 217 21.73 -13.60 7.56
#